data_1d66e1bc25fd8b1d3086d3adcbd025cb
#
_entry.id   1d66e1bc25fd8b1d3086d3adcbd025cb
#
_cell.length_a   1.000
_cell.length_b   1.000
_cell.length_c   1.000
_cell.angle_alpha   90.00
_cell.angle_beta   90.00
_cell.angle_gamma   90.00
#
_symmetry.space_group_name_H-M   'P 1'
#
loop_
_entity.id
_entity.type
_entity.pdbx_description
1 polymer ?
#
loop_
_entity_poly.entity_id
_entity_poly.type
_entity_poly.pdbx_seq_one_letter_code
_entity_poly.pdbx_strand_id
1 'polypeptide(L)'
;MVWRNNRIDSYLSLAVLGSVTYPNGDSTQPGYVSKQIPNPDLKWEANKTFNFGLDFGFFNQRLTISPEFYINRSSNLLLNAKLPTSSGYNSMVINAGETENKGIDLTINSTNITNKNFTWNTSITLSHNKNSVKKLTGEDVQL
;
A
#
# COMPACT_ATOMS: atom_id res chain seq x y z
N MET A 1 12.10 2.07 -7.17
CA MET A 1 11.06 1.05 -7.08
C MET A 1 11.29 0.25 -5.81
N VAL A 2 10.33 0.22 -4.89
CA VAL A 2 10.44 -0.51 -3.63
C VAL A 2 9.45 -1.67 -3.65
N TRP A 3 9.96 -2.88 -3.43
CA TRP A 3 9.14 -4.07 -3.26
C TRP A 3 8.85 -4.26 -1.78
N ARG A 4 7.59 -4.38 -1.40
CA ARG A 4 7.20 -4.70 -0.03
C ARG A 4 6.65 -6.13 0.04
N ASN A 5 7.23 -6.92 0.93
CA ASN A 5 6.85 -8.31 1.19
C ASN A 5 6.00 -8.45 2.48
N ASN A 6 5.21 -7.47 2.83
CA ASN A 6 4.57 -7.45 4.15
C ASN A 6 3.32 -8.34 4.28
N ARG A 7 2.88 -9.01 3.21
CA ARG A 7 1.60 -9.76 3.22
C ARG A 7 1.63 -11.10 2.48
N ILE A 8 2.75 -11.45 1.86
CA ILE A 8 2.88 -12.78 1.25
C ILE A 8 3.63 -13.65 2.24
N ASP A 9 2.90 -14.49 2.95
CA ASP A 9 3.50 -15.59 3.73
C ASP A 9 4.15 -16.58 2.78
N SER A 10 5.16 -17.29 3.29
CA SER A 10 5.81 -18.35 2.55
C SER A 10 4.75 -19.35 2.07
N TYR A 11 4.82 -19.72 0.79
CA TYR A 11 3.95 -20.72 0.16
C TYR A 11 2.49 -20.28 -0.11
N LEU A 12 2.12 -19.00 0.00
CA LEU A 12 0.77 -18.55 -0.36
C LEU A 12 0.39 -18.80 -1.83
N SER A 13 1.37 -18.91 -2.71
CA SER A 13 1.15 -19.28 -4.12
C SER A 13 0.91 -20.77 -4.33
N LEU A 14 1.18 -21.61 -3.32
CA LEU A 14 1.10 -23.06 -3.39
C LEU A 14 -0.11 -23.60 -2.62
N ALA A 15 -0.54 -24.81 -2.98
CA ALA A 15 -1.49 -25.58 -2.18
C ALA A 15 -0.79 -26.10 -0.92
N VAL A 16 -1.25 -25.66 0.25
CA VAL A 16 -0.75 -26.14 1.55
C VAL A 16 -1.76 -27.13 2.11
N LEU A 17 -1.26 -28.33 2.47
CA LEU A 17 -2.07 -29.33 3.15
C LEU A 17 -2.05 -29.12 4.66
N GLY A 18 -3.18 -29.29 5.29
CA GLY A 18 -3.32 -29.31 6.73
C GLY A 18 -3.80 -30.65 7.23
N SER A 19 -3.31 -31.09 8.39
CA SER A 19 -3.79 -32.28 9.04
C SER A 19 -5.20 -32.06 9.59
N VAL A 20 -6.06 -33.04 9.39
CA VAL A 20 -7.39 -33.16 10.00
C VAL A 20 -7.54 -34.56 10.54
N THR A 21 -8.36 -34.71 11.57
CA THR A 21 -8.76 -36.02 12.07
C THR A 21 -10.19 -36.31 11.61
N TYR A 22 -10.44 -37.49 11.12
CA TYR A 22 -11.77 -37.93 10.75
C TYR A 22 -12.12 -39.26 11.44
N PRO A 23 -13.39 -39.49 11.78
CA PRO A 23 -13.83 -40.72 12.38
C PRO A 23 -13.79 -41.86 11.33
N ASN A 24 -13.26 -43.01 11.74
CA ASN A 24 -13.24 -44.24 10.97
C ASN A 24 -13.65 -45.40 11.89
N GLY A 25 -14.94 -45.66 11.96
CA GLY A 25 -15.51 -46.59 12.95
C GLY A 25 -15.32 -46.02 14.37
N ASP A 26 -14.81 -46.85 15.28
CA ASP A 26 -14.54 -46.49 16.68
C ASP A 26 -13.20 -45.78 16.90
N SER A 27 -12.46 -45.49 15.84
CA SER A 27 -11.15 -44.84 15.91
C SER A 27 -11.11 -43.56 15.07
N THR A 28 -10.21 -42.64 15.44
CA THR A 28 -9.93 -41.47 14.63
C THR A 28 -8.67 -41.69 13.81
N GLN A 29 -8.71 -41.30 12.54
CA GLN A 29 -7.58 -41.43 11.63
C GLN A 29 -7.08 -40.03 11.21
N PRO A 30 -5.75 -39.82 11.08
CA PRO A 30 -5.23 -38.61 10.50
C PRO A 30 -5.47 -38.57 8.99
N GLY A 31 -5.94 -37.41 8.51
CA GLY A 31 -6.07 -37.12 7.09
C GLY A 31 -5.44 -35.78 6.75
N TYR A 32 -5.43 -35.47 5.46
CA TYR A 32 -4.92 -34.20 4.96
C TYR A 32 -5.96 -33.54 4.08
N VAL A 33 -6.12 -32.23 4.26
CA VAL A 33 -7.01 -31.41 3.45
C VAL A 33 -6.27 -30.16 2.97
N SER A 34 -6.56 -29.70 1.77
CA SER A 34 -6.03 -28.43 1.30
C SER A 34 -6.59 -27.29 2.16
N LYS A 35 -5.73 -26.46 2.75
CA LYS A 35 -6.11 -25.31 3.58
C LYS A 35 -6.31 -24.04 2.77
N GLN A 36 -5.71 -23.96 1.59
CA GLN A 36 -5.78 -22.79 0.73
C GLN A 36 -5.78 -23.18 -0.75
N ILE A 37 -6.41 -22.33 -1.55
CA ILE A 37 -6.36 -22.45 -3.02
C ILE A 37 -5.00 -21.89 -3.48
N PRO A 38 -4.24 -22.64 -4.30
CA PRO A 38 -3.01 -22.12 -4.88
C PRO A 38 -3.30 -20.99 -5.84
N ASN A 39 -2.47 -19.96 -5.84
CA ASN A 39 -2.49 -18.91 -6.84
C ASN A 39 -1.08 -18.72 -7.43
N PRO A 40 -0.74 -19.45 -8.51
CA PRO A 40 0.58 -19.40 -9.14
C PRO A 40 0.85 -18.03 -9.79
N ASP A 41 -0.19 -17.26 -10.11
CA ASP A 41 -0.08 -15.93 -10.72
C ASP A 41 0.11 -14.80 -9.70
N LEU A 42 0.26 -15.14 -8.42
CA LEU A 42 0.42 -14.16 -7.36
C LEU A 42 1.71 -13.35 -7.54
N LYS A 43 1.56 -12.04 -7.58
CA LYS A 43 2.64 -11.08 -7.77
C LYS A 43 2.87 -10.25 -6.52
N TRP A 44 4.09 -9.79 -6.34
CA TRP A 44 4.46 -8.85 -5.29
C TRP A 44 3.79 -7.50 -5.49
N GLU A 45 3.37 -6.88 -4.39
CA GLU A 45 2.97 -5.47 -4.41
C GLU A 45 4.16 -4.61 -4.81
N ALA A 46 3.94 -3.67 -5.71
CA ALA A 46 4.96 -2.76 -6.18
C ALA A 46 4.53 -1.31 -5.96
N ASN A 47 5.40 -0.54 -5.32
CA ASN A 47 5.26 0.91 -5.16
C ASN A 47 6.26 1.63 -6.04
N LYS A 48 5.75 2.58 -6.83
CA LYS A 48 6.55 3.52 -7.63
C LYS A 48 6.26 4.91 -7.13
N THR A 49 7.30 5.61 -6.70
CA THR A 49 7.21 7.00 -6.26
C THR A 49 8.06 7.86 -7.16
N PHE A 50 7.50 8.96 -7.60
CA PHE A 50 8.20 10.04 -8.29
C PHE A 50 7.99 11.30 -7.47
N ASN A 51 9.09 11.96 -7.09
CA ASN A 51 9.10 13.23 -6.37
C ASN A 51 9.94 14.22 -7.16
N PHE A 52 9.43 15.44 -7.24
CA PHE A 52 10.12 16.57 -7.82
C PHE A 52 9.94 17.78 -6.91
N GLY A 53 11.05 18.29 -6.39
CA GLY A 53 11.08 19.46 -5.53
C GLY A 53 12.01 20.53 -6.06
N LEU A 54 11.70 21.78 -5.75
CA LEU A 54 12.54 22.94 -6.03
C LEU A 54 12.63 23.78 -4.77
N ASP A 55 13.82 24.31 -4.51
CA ASP A 55 14.05 25.23 -3.40
C ASP A 55 14.46 26.60 -3.94
N PHE A 56 13.68 27.60 -3.60
CA PHE A 56 13.97 28.99 -3.93
C PHE A 56 14.33 29.77 -2.67
N GLY A 57 15.45 30.47 -2.71
CA GLY A 57 15.89 31.35 -1.63
C GLY A 57 15.98 32.80 -2.10
N PHE A 58 15.33 33.70 -1.38
CA PHE A 58 15.33 35.13 -1.68
C PHE A 58 15.84 35.92 -0.48
N PHE A 59 16.37 37.14 -0.73
CA PHE A 59 16.81 38.07 0.31
C PHE A 59 17.84 37.46 1.28
N ASN A 60 18.90 36.83 0.75
CA ASN A 60 19.92 36.12 1.55
C ASN A 60 19.30 35.02 2.45
N GLN A 61 18.42 34.19 1.88
CA GLN A 61 17.72 33.10 2.56
C GLN A 61 16.71 33.54 3.64
N ARG A 62 16.36 34.83 3.67
CA ARG A 62 15.30 35.30 4.58
C ARG A 62 13.90 34.86 4.19
N LEU A 63 13.69 34.57 2.90
CA LEU A 63 12.47 33.95 2.38
C LEU A 63 12.86 32.71 1.59
N THR A 64 12.37 31.56 2.01
CA THR A 64 12.53 30.29 1.27
C THR A 64 11.16 29.75 0.86
N ILE A 65 11.06 29.27 -0.36
CA ILE A 65 9.85 28.69 -0.95
C ILE A 65 10.24 27.35 -1.55
N SER A 66 9.65 26.29 -1.04
CA SER A 66 9.94 24.91 -1.43
C SER A 66 8.67 24.21 -1.90
N PRO A 67 8.30 24.31 -3.21
CA PRO A 67 7.27 23.49 -3.81
C PRO A 67 7.78 22.07 -4.07
N GLU A 68 6.98 21.06 -3.73
CA GLU A 68 7.23 19.66 -3.99
C GLU A 68 6.02 19.03 -4.68
N PHE A 69 6.27 18.27 -5.74
CA PHE A 69 5.27 17.49 -6.46
C PHE A 69 5.58 16.01 -6.27
N TYR A 70 4.58 15.20 -5.99
CA TYR A 70 4.76 13.77 -5.90
C TYR A 70 3.65 12.98 -6.60
N ILE A 71 4.05 11.82 -7.10
CA ILE A 71 3.14 10.79 -7.61
C ILE A 71 3.59 9.46 -7.01
N ASN A 72 2.71 8.83 -6.25
CA ASN A 72 2.92 7.50 -5.69
C ASN A 72 1.88 6.55 -6.27
N ARG A 73 2.35 5.51 -6.97
CA ARG A 73 1.50 4.49 -7.58
C ARG A 73 1.80 3.14 -6.95
N SER A 74 0.77 2.52 -6.39
CA SER A 74 0.81 1.16 -5.85
C SER A 74 0.07 0.23 -6.80
N SER A 75 0.73 -0.84 -7.22
CA SER A 75 0.19 -1.83 -8.14
C SER A 75 0.30 -3.25 -7.58
N ASN A 76 -0.50 -4.17 -8.10
CA ASN A 76 -0.61 -5.55 -7.65
C ASN A 76 -0.96 -5.66 -6.16
N LEU A 77 -1.82 -4.76 -5.67
CA LEU A 77 -2.27 -4.81 -4.28
C LEU A 77 -2.89 -6.16 -3.95
N LEU A 78 -2.49 -6.74 -2.83
CA LEU A 78 -2.98 -8.03 -2.37
C LEU A 78 -4.29 -7.87 -1.61
N LEU A 79 -5.28 -8.67 -1.99
CA LEU A 79 -6.58 -8.71 -1.36
C LEU A 79 -6.97 -10.17 -1.06
N ASN A 80 -7.55 -10.39 0.13
CA ASN A 80 -8.22 -11.63 0.45
C ASN A 80 -9.65 -11.60 -0.13
N ALA A 81 -9.82 -12.17 -1.31
CA ALA A 81 -11.13 -12.31 -1.92
C ALA A 81 -11.92 -13.41 -1.21
N LYS A 82 -13.13 -13.09 -0.75
CA LYS A 82 -14.04 -14.09 -0.17
C LYS A 82 -14.54 -15.02 -1.29
N LEU A 83 -14.65 -16.27 -0.97
CA LEU A 83 -15.15 -17.29 -1.91
C LEU A 83 -16.50 -17.81 -1.43
N PRO A 84 -17.35 -18.27 -2.36
CA PRO A 84 -18.57 -18.98 -2.00
C PRO A 84 -18.24 -20.23 -1.16
N THR A 85 -19.06 -20.51 -0.16
CA THR A 85 -18.89 -21.68 0.72
C THR A 85 -18.90 -23.02 -0.03
N SER A 86 -19.52 -23.07 -1.20
CA SER A 86 -19.52 -24.22 -2.09
C SER A 86 -18.14 -24.59 -2.64
N SER A 87 -17.17 -23.66 -2.61
CA SER A 87 -15.78 -23.93 -3.00
C SER A 87 -15.00 -24.75 -1.97
N GLY A 88 -15.50 -24.85 -0.74
CA GLY A 88 -14.80 -25.48 0.39
C GLY A 88 -13.70 -24.61 1.01
N TYR A 89 -13.55 -23.35 0.56
CA TYR A 89 -12.56 -22.41 1.06
C TYR A 89 -13.23 -21.08 1.45
N ASN A 90 -12.66 -20.39 2.44
CA ASN A 90 -13.21 -19.13 2.91
C ASN A 90 -12.74 -17.94 2.07
N SER A 91 -11.49 -17.97 1.60
CA SER A 91 -10.89 -16.88 0.85
C SER A 91 -9.70 -17.36 0.02
N MET A 92 -9.33 -16.54 -0.97
CA MET A 92 -8.13 -16.68 -1.77
C MET A 92 -7.41 -15.36 -1.86
N VAL A 93 -6.07 -15.38 -1.81
CA VAL A 93 -5.27 -14.17 -2.03
C VAL A 93 -5.10 -13.92 -3.51
N ILE A 94 -5.46 -12.71 -3.94
CA ILE A 94 -5.35 -12.27 -5.34
C ILE A 94 -4.67 -10.89 -5.41
N ASN A 95 -4.12 -10.56 -6.57
CA ASN A 95 -3.69 -9.20 -6.87
C ASN A 95 -4.88 -8.43 -7.44
N ALA A 96 -5.46 -7.54 -6.64
CA ALA A 96 -6.75 -6.93 -6.93
C ALA A 96 -6.72 -5.41 -6.94
N GLY A 97 -5.79 -4.79 -7.64
CA GLY A 97 -5.96 -3.37 -7.81
C GLY A 97 -4.71 -2.55 -7.98
N GLU A 98 -4.96 -1.31 -8.35
CA GLU A 98 -3.97 -0.24 -8.54
C GLU A 98 -4.51 1.05 -7.94
N THR A 99 -3.69 1.72 -7.14
CA THR A 99 -4.00 3.04 -6.59
C THR A 99 -2.94 4.04 -6.98
N GLU A 100 -3.34 5.28 -7.14
CA GLU A 100 -2.46 6.41 -7.38
C GLU A 100 -2.77 7.52 -6.41
N ASN A 101 -1.76 7.99 -5.70
CA ASN A 101 -1.81 9.20 -4.90
C ASN A 101 -0.85 10.23 -5.49
N LYS A 102 -1.36 11.41 -5.81
CA LYS A 102 -0.58 12.52 -6.32
C LYS A 102 -0.90 13.79 -5.57
N GLY A 103 0.11 14.63 -5.37
CA GLY A 103 -0.09 15.84 -4.62
C GLY A 103 0.98 16.89 -4.86
N ILE A 104 0.75 18.00 -4.20
CA ILE A 104 1.61 19.17 -4.17
C ILE A 104 1.76 19.57 -2.71
N ASP A 105 2.98 19.74 -2.26
CA ASP A 105 3.32 20.33 -0.97
C ASP A 105 4.08 21.64 -1.21
N LEU A 106 3.73 22.67 -0.48
CA LEU A 106 4.37 23.97 -0.56
C LEU A 106 4.78 24.40 0.86
N THR A 107 6.07 24.58 1.07
CA THR A 107 6.60 25.13 2.31
C THR A 107 7.19 26.50 2.05
N ILE A 108 6.76 27.48 2.86
CA ILE A 108 7.25 28.86 2.82
C ILE A 108 7.79 29.18 4.20
N ASN A 109 9.06 29.56 4.30
CA ASN A 109 9.66 30.04 5.52
C ASN A 109 10.13 31.48 5.31
N SER A 110 9.85 32.34 6.29
CA SER A 110 10.24 33.75 6.25
C SER A 110 10.82 34.19 7.59
N THR A 111 11.97 34.81 7.53
CA THR A 111 12.58 35.57 8.66
C THR A 111 12.18 37.02 8.51
N ASN A 112 11.08 37.39 9.19
CA ASN A 112 10.50 38.74 9.05
C ASN A 112 11.32 39.80 9.73
N ILE A 113 11.70 39.56 10.98
CA ILE A 113 12.47 40.50 11.81
C ILE A 113 13.58 39.73 12.50
N THR A 114 14.78 40.27 12.47
CA THR A 114 15.92 39.77 13.25
C THR A 114 16.68 40.96 13.80
N ASN A 115 16.56 41.18 15.10
CA ASN A 115 17.28 42.20 15.87
C ASN A 115 17.98 41.55 17.09
N LYS A 116 18.84 42.29 17.80
CA LYS A 116 19.57 41.78 18.97
C LYS A 116 18.67 41.22 20.07
N ASN A 117 17.43 41.73 20.20
CA ASN A 117 16.52 41.38 21.28
C ASN A 117 15.22 40.72 20.80
N PHE A 118 15.00 40.62 19.49
CA PHE A 118 13.74 40.09 18.93
C PHE A 118 13.95 39.46 17.57
N THR A 119 13.44 38.24 17.43
CA THR A 119 13.42 37.52 16.16
C THR A 119 12.02 37.02 15.89
N TRP A 120 11.50 37.29 14.71
CA TRP A 120 10.22 36.79 14.25
C TRP A 120 10.35 36.01 12.94
N ASN A 121 10.03 34.71 13.01
CA ASN A 121 9.98 33.80 11.87
C ASN A 121 8.55 33.36 11.62
N THR A 122 8.21 33.14 10.36
CA THR A 122 6.93 32.59 9.94
C THR A 122 7.19 31.37 9.07
N SER A 123 6.48 30.26 9.33
CA SER A 123 6.49 29.06 8.50
C SER A 123 5.07 28.71 8.12
N ILE A 124 4.82 28.54 6.83
CA ILE A 124 3.52 28.15 6.25
C ILE A 124 3.75 26.90 5.44
N THR A 125 2.96 25.86 5.71
CA THR A 125 2.94 24.63 4.92
C THR A 125 1.54 24.41 4.39
N LEU A 126 1.44 24.26 3.07
CA LEU A 126 0.20 23.92 2.37
C LEU A 126 0.39 22.59 1.67
N SER A 127 -0.58 21.70 1.81
CA SER A 127 -0.57 20.38 1.19
C SER A 127 -1.89 20.11 0.51
N HIS A 128 -1.82 19.62 -0.71
CA HIS A 128 -2.98 19.13 -1.44
C HIS A 128 -2.68 17.79 -2.06
N ASN A 129 -3.51 16.78 -1.77
CA ASN A 129 -3.36 15.47 -2.35
C ASN A 129 -4.67 14.97 -2.96
N LYS A 130 -4.54 14.08 -3.96
CA LYS A 130 -5.64 13.36 -4.58
C LYS A 130 -5.28 11.89 -4.68
N ASN A 131 -6.07 11.07 -4.00
CA ASN A 131 -6.00 9.61 -4.11
C ASN A 131 -7.06 9.12 -5.09
N SER A 132 -6.70 8.16 -5.93
CA SER A 132 -7.60 7.54 -6.90
C SER A 132 -7.29 6.06 -7.07
N VAL A 133 -8.34 5.26 -7.14
CA VAL A 133 -8.26 3.86 -7.54
C VAL A 133 -8.23 3.84 -9.07
N LYS A 134 -7.16 3.26 -9.66
CA LYS A 134 -6.96 3.19 -11.11
C LYS A 134 -7.50 1.92 -11.71
N LYS A 135 -7.41 0.84 -10.96
CA LYS A 135 -7.86 -0.48 -11.39
C LYS A 135 -8.34 -1.27 -10.19
N LEU A 136 -9.48 -1.90 -10.32
CA LEU A 136 -9.94 -2.99 -9.47
C LEU A 136 -10.05 -4.21 -10.36
N THR A 137 -9.33 -5.27 -10.02
CA THR A 137 -9.39 -6.53 -10.76
C THR A 137 -10.36 -7.45 -10.01
N GLY A 138 -11.44 -7.82 -10.64
CA GLY A 138 -12.46 -8.71 -10.09
C GLY A 138 -13.85 -8.19 -10.44
N GLU A 139 -14.32 -8.50 -11.65
CA GLU A 139 -15.71 -8.19 -12.03
C GLU A 139 -16.74 -8.97 -11.22
N ASP A 140 -16.34 -9.95 -10.39
CA ASP A 140 -17.25 -10.84 -9.66
C ASP A 140 -16.93 -11.01 -8.17
N VAL A 141 -16.11 -10.17 -7.57
CA VAL A 141 -15.94 -10.19 -6.11
C VAL A 141 -16.96 -9.22 -5.50
N GLN A 142 -18.14 -9.71 -5.20
CA GLN A 142 -19.10 -9.00 -4.34
C GLN A 142 -18.45 -8.81 -2.97
N LEU A 143 -18.22 -7.53 -2.63
CA LEU A 143 -17.79 -7.09 -1.30
C LEU A 143 -18.94 -7.20 -0.30
#